data_932e6331d129fd5983154e1ee37e9c05
#
_entry.id   932e6331d129fd5983154e1ee37e9c05
#
_cell.length_a   1.000
_cell.length_b   1.000
_cell.length_c   1.000
_cell.angle_alpha   90.00
_cell.angle_beta   90.00
_cell.angle_gamma   90.00
#
_symmetry.space_group_name_H-M   'P 1'
#
loop_
_entity.id
_entity.type
_entity.pdbx_description
1 polymer ?
#
loop_
_entity_poly.entity_id
_entity_poly.type
_entity_poly.pdbx_seq_one_letter_code
_entity_poly.pdbx_strand_id
1 'polypeptide(L)'
;MKRFISIIAIVFFTMVPSGYSLKKTDYRDARLKNVCKDLKGDALLYFIFIDSRTTTPWTEFDIQSTIDSVRMAINWLHTQARKNNISLNIISDFFIGEEFTTITKNLPSGTVTESITQPNMKKGTVLINTWADGIARIAGNSLPIKEKEGLPEIKNPRNKERLVAYLRDENNVESVALFFMVNNYYKTDISVQMNTMNTEDVEFAIVSYKYPSEIAHNLLHLYGAADMYRTIFRDNTKKIRFLESEFPDEIMQDPYGKNIWTLEISSYTKYLIGWENEIDYRYESYLTD
;
A
#
# COMPACT_ATOMS: atom_id res chain seq x y z
N MET A 1 45.24 50.00 21.58
CA MET A 1 43.98 50.00 20.83
C MET A 1 44.17 49.18 19.58
N LYS A 2 43.74 47.92 19.59
CA LYS A 2 43.81 47.01 18.40
C LYS A 2 42.42 46.99 17.76
N ARG A 3 42.32 47.44 16.50
CA ARG A 3 41.10 47.45 15.70
C ARG A 3 40.89 46.01 15.16
N PHE A 4 39.79 45.39 15.53
CA PHE A 4 39.31 44.16 14.89
C PHE A 4 38.61 44.53 13.59
N ILE A 5 39.09 44.02 12.50
CA ILE A 5 38.44 44.07 11.17
C ILE A 5 37.64 42.80 11.07
N SER A 6 36.31 42.93 11.14
CA SER A 6 35.38 41.83 10.87
C SER A 6 35.22 41.69 9.37
N ILE A 7 35.71 40.58 8.83
CA ILE A 7 35.48 40.19 7.43
C ILE A 7 34.11 39.48 7.39
N ILE A 8 33.10 40.13 6.82
CA ILE A 8 31.80 39.55 6.52
C ILE A 8 31.98 38.79 5.21
N ALA A 9 32.06 37.46 5.27
CA ALA A 9 31.98 36.58 4.11
C ALA A 9 30.55 36.52 3.66
N ILE A 10 30.20 37.24 2.58
CA ILE A 10 28.90 37.06 1.88
C ILE A 10 28.99 35.79 1.06
N VAL A 11 28.41 34.72 1.59
CA VAL A 11 28.20 33.48 0.83
C VAL A 11 27.02 33.71 -0.11
N PHE A 12 27.30 33.93 -1.37
CA PHE A 12 26.28 33.87 -2.42
C PHE A 12 25.81 32.42 -2.57
N PHE A 13 24.69 32.12 -1.97
CA PHE A 13 23.93 30.93 -2.33
C PHE A 13 23.34 31.17 -3.72
N THR A 14 24.03 30.69 -4.75
CA THR A 14 23.41 30.51 -6.06
C THR A 14 22.35 29.41 -5.90
N MET A 15 21.10 29.81 -5.72
CA MET A 15 19.97 28.91 -5.92
C MET A 15 20.01 28.44 -7.37
N VAL A 16 20.50 27.24 -7.59
CA VAL A 16 20.23 26.51 -8.81
C VAL A 16 18.74 26.18 -8.75
N PRO A 17 17.91 26.69 -9.65
CA PRO A 17 16.53 26.26 -9.69
C PRO A 17 16.54 24.80 -10.14
N SER A 18 16.39 23.89 -9.18
CA SER A 18 16.10 22.49 -9.47
C SER A 18 14.69 22.46 -10.04
N GLY A 19 14.60 22.71 -11.34
CA GLY A 19 13.36 22.61 -12.12
C GLY A 19 12.97 21.15 -12.34
N TYR A 20 12.90 20.35 -11.29
CA TYR A 20 12.09 19.17 -11.29
C TYR A 20 10.66 19.64 -11.02
N SER A 21 9.93 19.94 -12.09
CA SER A 21 8.48 19.92 -12.04
C SER A 21 8.10 18.50 -11.58
N LEU A 22 7.82 18.35 -10.28
CA LEU A 22 7.18 17.14 -9.79
C LEU A 22 5.90 17.01 -10.60
N LYS A 23 5.83 15.96 -11.42
CA LYS A 23 4.62 15.66 -12.19
C LYS A 23 3.49 15.60 -11.19
N LYS A 24 2.47 16.44 -11.38
CA LYS A 24 1.31 16.43 -10.49
C LYS A 24 0.78 15.01 -10.42
N THR A 25 0.58 14.53 -9.20
CA THR A 25 -0.04 13.22 -8.99
C THR A 25 -1.50 13.29 -9.40
N ASP A 26 -1.92 12.40 -10.28
CA ASP A 26 -3.33 12.18 -10.61
C ASP A 26 -3.76 10.84 -9.95
N TYR A 27 -4.61 10.92 -8.95
CA TYR A 27 -5.02 9.74 -8.19
C TYR A 27 -5.87 8.76 -8.99
N ARG A 28 -6.44 9.19 -10.14
CA ARG A 28 -7.10 8.28 -11.10
C ARG A 28 -6.12 7.30 -11.73
N ASP A 29 -4.84 7.67 -11.78
CA ASP A 29 -3.79 6.80 -12.35
C ASP A 29 -3.74 5.44 -11.65
N ALA A 30 -3.98 5.37 -10.35
CA ALA A 30 -4.03 4.11 -9.62
C ALA A 30 -5.15 3.20 -10.14
N ARG A 31 -6.38 3.70 -10.19
CA ARG A 31 -7.53 2.95 -10.73
C ARG A 31 -7.30 2.46 -12.17
N LEU A 32 -6.63 3.25 -13.00
CA LEU A 32 -6.42 2.94 -14.41
C LEU A 32 -5.21 2.02 -14.64
N LYS A 33 -4.19 2.09 -13.79
CA LYS A 33 -2.90 1.44 -14.01
C LYS A 33 -2.63 0.23 -13.13
N ASN A 34 -3.23 0.16 -11.94
CA ASN A 34 -3.06 -0.97 -11.04
C ASN A 34 -3.53 -2.28 -11.69
N VAL A 35 -2.92 -3.38 -11.30
CA VAL A 35 -3.41 -4.72 -11.61
C VAL A 35 -4.73 -4.97 -10.90
N CYS A 36 -4.85 -4.58 -9.61
CA CYS A 36 -6.12 -4.50 -8.88
C CYS A 36 -6.86 -3.21 -9.27
N LYS A 37 -7.71 -3.23 -10.29
CA LYS A 37 -8.38 -2.02 -10.81
C LYS A 37 -9.59 -1.62 -10.00
N ASP A 38 -10.59 -2.48 -9.96
CA ASP A 38 -11.87 -2.24 -9.29
C ASP A 38 -12.03 -3.22 -8.14
N LEU A 39 -12.43 -2.74 -6.97
CA LEU A 39 -12.75 -3.59 -5.82
C LEU A 39 -14.16 -4.15 -5.95
N LYS A 40 -14.36 -5.08 -6.87
CA LYS A 40 -15.63 -5.75 -7.19
C LYS A 40 -15.38 -7.21 -7.50
N GLY A 41 -16.45 -8.01 -7.55
CA GLY A 41 -16.35 -9.43 -7.90
C GLY A 41 -15.59 -10.23 -6.85
N ASP A 42 -14.87 -11.25 -7.32
CA ASP A 42 -14.09 -12.15 -6.48
C ASP A 42 -12.65 -11.65 -6.36
N ALA A 43 -12.18 -11.46 -5.14
CA ALA A 43 -10.84 -11.00 -4.83
C ALA A 43 -10.17 -11.87 -3.76
N LEU A 44 -8.86 -12.05 -3.87
CA LEU A 44 -8.05 -12.72 -2.88
C LEU A 44 -7.16 -11.70 -2.16
N LEU A 45 -7.24 -11.64 -0.84
CA LEU A 45 -6.22 -11.01 -0.01
C LEU A 45 -5.22 -12.10 0.40
N TYR A 46 -4.03 -12.07 -0.19
CA TYR A 46 -2.96 -13.01 0.11
C TYR A 46 -1.86 -12.33 0.92
N PHE A 47 -1.51 -12.89 2.06
CA PHE A 47 -0.48 -12.31 2.90
C PHE A 47 0.58 -13.31 3.33
N ILE A 48 1.81 -12.80 3.43
CA ILE A 48 3.01 -13.56 3.72
C ILE A 48 3.62 -13.01 5.00
N PHE A 49 3.78 -13.87 6.01
CA PHE A 49 4.43 -13.53 7.27
C PHE A 49 5.94 -13.60 7.13
N ILE A 50 6.62 -12.51 7.51
CA ILE A 50 8.06 -12.34 7.28
C ILE A 50 8.76 -11.97 8.57
N ASP A 51 9.82 -12.73 8.90
CA ASP A 51 10.76 -12.39 9.91
C ASP A 51 11.96 -11.61 9.35
N SER A 52 12.41 -10.62 10.07
CA SER A 52 13.63 -9.88 9.78
C SER A 52 14.46 -9.75 11.06
N ARG A 53 15.76 -9.69 10.93
CA ARG A 53 16.65 -9.43 12.08
C ARG A 53 16.39 -8.08 12.75
N THR A 54 15.73 -7.18 12.06
CA THR A 54 15.41 -5.82 12.54
C THR A 54 14.00 -5.70 13.09
N THR A 55 13.18 -6.73 12.99
CA THR A 55 11.80 -6.78 13.51
C THR A 55 11.69 -7.78 14.66
N THR A 56 10.57 -7.78 15.37
CA THR A 56 10.25 -8.79 16.37
C THR A 56 9.90 -10.10 15.66
N PRO A 57 10.37 -11.27 16.13
CA PRO A 57 9.92 -12.55 15.60
C PRO A 57 8.40 -12.73 15.73
N TRP A 58 7.80 -13.38 14.75
CA TRP A 58 6.41 -13.78 14.83
C TRP A 58 6.21 -14.89 15.85
N THR A 59 5.24 -14.72 16.73
CA THR A 59 4.73 -15.80 17.58
C THR A 59 3.43 -16.34 16.98
N GLU A 60 3.03 -17.55 17.36
CA GLU A 60 1.74 -18.13 16.96
C GLU A 60 0.57 -17.20 17.34
N PHE A 61 0.65 -16.61 18.54
CA PHE A 61 -0.35 -15.64 19.01
C PHE A 61 -0.42 -14.39 18.08
N ASP A 62 0.73 -13.86 17.68
CA ASP A 62 0.78 -12.69 16.79
C ASP A 62 0.23 -13.01 15.41
N ILE A 63 0.55 -14.19 14.86
CA ILE A 63 0.01 -14.67 13.59
C ILE A 63 -1.51 -14.78 13.68
N GLN A 64 -2.02 -15.50 14.69
CA GLN A 64 -3.46 -15.68 14.87
C GLN A 64 -4.20 -14.37 15.07
N SER A 65 -3.67 -13.47 15.90
CA SER A 65 -4.23 -12.13 16.12
C SER A 65 -4.29 -11.30 14.82
N THR A 66 -3.27 -11.45 13.97
CA THR A 66 -3.26 -10.77 12.66
C THR A 66 -4.31 -11.36 11.72
N ILE A 67 -4.45 -12.69 11.68
CA ILE A 67 -5.48 -13.37 10.89
C ILE A 67 -6.88 -12.91 11.31
N ASP A 68 -7.13 -12.81 12.61
CA ASP A 68 -8.43 -12.36 13.13
C ASP A 68 -8.70 -10.89 12.74
N SER A 69 -7.69 -10.04 12.75
CA SER A 69 -7.80 -8.65 12.28
C SER A 69 -8.09 -8.57 10.78
N VAL A 70 -7.46 -9.42 9.97
CA VAL A 70 -7.75 -9.53 8.52
C VAL A 70 -9.20 -9.94 8.31
N ARG A 71 -9.69 -10.95 9.01
CA ARG A 71 -11.09 -11.39 8.91
C ARG A 71 -12.06 -10.28 9.28
N MET A 72 -11.76 -9.50 10.31
CA MET A 72 -12.58 -8.35 10.70
C MET A 72 -12.57 -7.26 9.64
N ALA A 73 -11.42 -6.94 9.03
CA ALA A 73 -11.30 -5.99 7.93
C ALA A 73 -12.13 -6.42 6.72
N ILE A 74 -12.05 -7.69 6.32
CA ILE A 74 -12.82 -8.26 5.21
C ILE A 74 -14.33 -8.19 5.50
N ASN A 75 -14.75 -8.55 6.70
CA ASN A 75 -16.16 -8.48 7.10
C ASN A 75 -16.71 -7.05 7.06
N TRP A 76 -15.89 -6.08 7.44
CA TRP A 76 -16.25 -4.68 7.33
C TRP A 76 -16.39 -4.26 5.86
N LEU A 77 -15.42 -4.62 5.00
CA LEU A 77 -15.47 -4.34 3.56
C LEU A 77 -16.70 -4.95 2.88
N HIS A 78 -17.04 -6.20 3.20
CA HIS A 78 -18.26 -6.83 2.73
C HIS A 78 -19.52 -6.07 3.21
N THR A 79 -19.49 -5.52 4.42
CA THR A 79 -20.60 -4.72 4.95
C THR A 79 -20.71 -3.38 4.21
N GLN A 80 -19.60 -2.71 3.95
CA GLN A 80 -19.57 -1.49 3.15
C GLN A 80 -20.04 -1.74 1.70
N ALA A 81 -19.57 -2.82 1.08
CA ALA A 81 -19.98 -3.20 -0.27
C ALA A 81 -21.50 -3.44 -0.35
N ARG A 82 -22.06 -4.20 0.58
CA ARG A 82 -23.52 -4.44 0.66
C ARG A 82 -24.33 -3.17 0.84
N LYS A 83 -23.89 -2.23 1.69
CA LYS A 83 -24.53 -0.91 1.87
C LYS A 83 -24.60 -0.13 0.56
N ASN A 84 -23.65 -0.37 -0.35
CA ASN A 84 -23.52 0.33 -1.62
C ASN A 84 -24.00 -0.50 -2.83
N ASN A 85 -24.64 -1.65 -2.60
CA ASN A 85 -25.12 -2.58 -3.66
C ASN A 85 -23.99 -3.06 -4.58
N ILE A 86 -22.78 -3.21 -4.06
CA ILE A 86 -21.62 -3.74 -4.77
C ILE A 86 -21.51 -5.25 -4.51
N SER A 87 -21.43 -6.04 -5.58
CA SER A 87 -21.07 -7.43 -5.50
C SER A 87 -19.58 -7.54 -5.22
N LEU A 88 -19.22 -7.96 -4.02
CA LEU A 88 -17.85 -8.12 -3.57
C LEU A 88 -17.74 -9.37 -2.70
N ASN A 89 -16.82 -10.25 -3.06
CA ASN A 89 -16.46 -11.43 -2.28
C ASN A 89 -14.93 -11.44 -2.11
N ILE A 90 -14.44 -11.13 -0.93
CA ILE A 90 -13.01 -11.20 -0.60
C ILE A 90 -12.78 -12.47 0.20
N ILE A 91 -11.96 -13.36 -0.33
CA ILE A 91 -11.38 -14.47 0.42
C ILE A 91 -9.98 -14.09 0.89
N SER A 92 -9.49 -14.74 1.94
CA SER A 92 -8.13 -14.54 2.43
C SER A 92 -7.40 -15.85 2.56
N ASP A 93 -6.13 -15.84 2.17
CA ASP A 93 -5.20 -16.94 2.36
C ASP A 93 -3.83 -16.39 2.74
N PHE A 94 -2.98 -17.23 3.32
CA PHE A 94 -1.69 -16.76 3.81
C PHE A 94 -0.60 -17.82 3.70
N PHE A 95 0.63 -17.34 3.57
CA PHE A 95 1.83 -18.16 3.58
C PHE A 95 2.65 -17.90 4.86
N ILE A 96 2.90 -18.96 5.62
CA ILE A 96 3.75 -18.93 6.81
C ILE A 96 4.96 -19.89 6.70
N GLY A 97 5.15 -20.52 5.54
CA GLY A 97 6.20 -21.51 5.32
C GLY A 97 5.88 -22.90 5.91
N GLU A 98 6.81 -23.81 5.75
CA GLU A 98 6.72 -25.15 6.34
C GLU A 98 6.81 -25.09 7.87
N GLU A 99 6.12 -25.99 8.58
CA GLU A 99 6.14 -26.11 10.04
C GLU A 99 5.82 -24.82 10.82
N PHE A 100 4.98 -23.95 10.26
CA PHE A 100 4.67 -22.64 10.86
C PHE A 100 5.88 -21.69 10.95
N THR A 101 6.93 -21.95 10.19
CA THR A 101 8.06 -21.01 10.11
C THR A 101 7.73 -19.89 9.11
N THR A 102 8.05 -18.70 9.53
CA THR A 102 7.93 -17.52 8.67
C THR A 102 9.05 -17.45 7.65
N ILE A 103 8.87 -16.71 6.56
CA ILE A 103 9.98 -16.43 5.66
C ILE A 103 10.95 -15.47 6.33
N THR A 104 12.20 -15.90 6.54
CA THR A 104 13.25 -15.03 7.08
C THR A 104 13.90 -14.23 5.97
N LYS A 105 13.62 -12.93 5.92
CA LYS A 105 14.27 -12.01 4.99
C LYS A 105 14.38 -10.61 5.57
N ASN A 106 15.60 -10.13 5.69
CA ASN A 106 15.84 -8.79 6.23
C ASN A 106 15.21 -7.71 5.34
N LEU A 107 14.51 -6.78 5.98
CA LEU A 107 14.10 -5.54 5.33
C LEU A 107 15.33 -4.79 4.78
N PRO A 108 15.20 -4.04 3.69
CA PRO A 108 16.27 -3.16 3.22
C PRO A 108 16.81 -2.26 4.34
N SER A 109 18.09 -1.92 4.25
CA SER A 109 18.77 -1.08 5.25
C SER A 109 18.05 0.27 5.44
N GLY A 110 17.89 0.69 6.67
CA GLY A 110 17.01 1.78 7.08
C GLY A 110 15.60 1.28 7.37
N THR A 111 14.68 2.17 7.74
CA THR A 111 13.27 1.83 7.71
C THR A 111 12.80 1.78 6.26
N VAL A 112 11.76 1.01 5.97
CA VAL A 112 11.19 0.98 4.62
C VAL A 112 10.80 2.40 4.16
N THR A 113 10.27 3.21 5.06
CA THR A 113 9.92 4.60 4.81
C THR A 113 11.15 5.44 4.42
N GLU A 114 12.28 5.33 5.15
CA GLU A 114 13.52 6.05 4.82
C GLU A 114 14.06 5.65 3.45
N SER A 115 13.89 4.38 3.06
CA SER A 115 14.35 3.89 1.77
C SER A 115 13.61 4.50 0.58
N ILE A 116 12.35 4.93 0.76
CA ILE A 116 11.50 5.51 -0.29
C ILE A 116 11.37 7.03 -0.23
N THR A 117 11.91 7.69 0.82
CA THR A 117 11.88 9.15 0.92
C THR A 117 12.95 9.83 0.07
N GLN A 118 12.69 11.06 -0.36
CA GLN A 118 13.68 11.89 -1.06
C GLN A 118 14.94 12.12 -0.20
N PRO A 119 16.16 12.11 -0.77
CA PRO A 119 16.48 12.00 -2.20
C PRO A 119 16.61 10.56 -2.71
N ASN A 120 16.36 9.54 -1.90
CA ASN A 120 16.68 8.15 -2.21
C ASN A 120 15.50 7.36 -2.81
N MET A 121 14.38 8.00 -3.13
CA MET A 121 13.14 7.35 -3.58
C MET A 121 13.36 6.29 -4.67
N LYS A 122 14.04 6.65 -5.76
CA LYS A 122 14.27 5.71 -6.87
C LYS A 122 15.06 4.47 -6.43
N LYS A 123 16.11 4.67 -5.64
CA LYS A 123 16.93 3.57 -5.11
C LYS A 123 16.14 2.72 -4.12
N GLY A 124 15.40 3.36 -3.23
CA GLY A 124 14.56 2.70 -2.25
C GLY A 124 13.47 1.85 -2.91
N THR A 125 12.79 2.37 -3.92
CA THR A 125 11.80 1.63 -4.70
C THR A 125 12.38 0.36 -5.31
N VAL A 126 13.55 0.45 -5.95
CA VAL A 126 14.24 -0.72 -6.54
C VAL A 126 14.60 -1.75 -5.46
N LEU A 127 15.12 -1.31 -4.32
CA LEU A 127 15.49 -2.22 -3.23
C LEU A 127 14.28 -2.96 -2.64
N ILE A 128 13.17 -2.26 -2.44
CA ILE A 128 11.94 -2.83 -1.89
C ILE A 128 11.31 -3.80 -2.90
N ASN A 129 11.26 -3.46 -4.17
CA ASN A 129 10.77 -4.38 -5.21
C ASN A 129 11.63 -5.65 -5.29
N THR A 130 12.97 -5.51 -5.25
CA THR A 130 13.88 -6.67 -5.23
C THR A 130 13.69 -7.53 -3.98
N TRP A 131 13.42 -6.91 -2.83
CA TRP A 131 13.12 -7.61 -1.60
C TRP A 131 11.81 -8.39 -1.72
N ALA A 132 10.73 -7.76 -2.20
CA ALA A 132 9.43 -8.38 -2.40
C ALA A 132 9.49 -9.54 -3.40
N ASP A 133 10.19 -9.37 -4.51
CA ASP A 133 10.43 -10.44 -5.49
C ASP A 133 11.16 -11.63 -4.89
N GLY A 134 12.14 -11.35 -4.02
CA GLY A 134 12.86 -12.44 -3.34
C GLY A 134 11.97 -13.24 -2.39
N ILE A 135 10.98 -12.61 -1.74
CA ILE A 135 10.01 -13.28 -0.87
C ILE A 135 8.99 -14.05 -1.73
N ALA A 136 8.44 -13.41 -2.76
CA ALA A 136 7.50 -14.06 -3.66
C ALA A 136 8.10 -15.32 -4.31
N ARG A 137 9.40 -15.30 -4.63
CA ARG A 137 10.12 -16.49 -5.14
C ARG A 137 10.17 -17.61 -4.10
N ILE A 138 10.38 -17.31 -2.81
CA ILE A 138 10.40 -18.32 -1.74
C ILE A 138 8.99 -18.90 -1.57
N ALA A 139 7.99 -18.06 -1.43
CA ALA A 139 6.59 -18.48 -1.32
C ALA A 139 6.15 -19.31 -2.56
N GLY A 140 6.54 -18.85 -3.75
CA GLY A 140 6.20 -19.51 -5.00
C GLY A 140 6.89 -20.85 -5.23
N ASN A 141 8.06 -21.10 -4.66
CA ASN A 141 8.73 -22.41 -4.78
C ASN A 141 7.97 -23.54 -4.09
N SER A 142 7.11 -23.22 -3.12
CA SER A 142 6.21 -24.18 -2.45
C SER A 142 4.94 -24.43 -3.24
N LEU A 143 4.68 -23.66 -4.31
CA LEU A 143 3.48 -23.72 -5.13
C LEU A 143 3.87 -24.20 -6.54
N PRO A 144 3.02 -25.00 -7.21
CA PRO A 144 3.29 -25.46 -8.57
C PRO A 144 3.03 -24.36 -9.61
N ILE A 145 3.77 -23.25 -9.54
CA ILE A 145 3.61 -22.12 -10.46
C ILE A 145 3.83 -22.58 -11.89
N LYS A 146 2.75 -22.64 -12.65
CA LYS A 146 2.79 -22.92 -14.08
C LYS A 146 3.16 -21.63 -14.82
N GLU A 147 4.14 -21.69 -15.70
CA GLU A 147 4.65 -20.52 -16.44
C GLU A 147 3.64 -19.88 -17.41
N LYS A 148 2.40 -20.37 -17.48
CA LYS A 148 1.59 -20.20 -18.67
C LYS A 148 0.84 -18.90 -18.82
N GLU A 149 0.46 -18.24 -17.76
CA GLU A 149 -0.41 -17.08 -17.92
C GLU A 149 0.03 -15.98 -16.97
N GLY A 150 0.82 -15.05 -17.49
CA GLY A 150 1.16 -13.82 -16.78
C GLY A 150 -0.05 -12.89 -16.66
N LEU A 151 0.11 -11.82 -15.93
CA LEU A 151 -0.87 -10.74 -15.90
C LEU A 151 -0.86 -10.03 -17.25
N PRO A 152 -2.01 -9.83 -17.90
CA PRO A 152 -2.06 -9.25 -19.25
C PRO A 152 -1.41 -7.87 -19.35
N GLU A 153 -1.39 -7.13 -18.23
CA GLU A 153 -0.83 -5.80 -18.09
C GLU A 153 0.71 -5.81 -17.99
N ILE A 154 1.31 -6.97 -17.70
CA ILE A 154 2.74 -7.09 -17.44
C ILE A 154 3.42 -7.93 -18.51
N LYS A 155 4.28 -7.31 -19.31
CA LYS A 155 4.93 -7.95 -20.47
C LYS A 155 5.89 -9.08 -20.11
N ASN A 156 6.62 -8.92 -19.00
CA ASN A 156 7.64 -9.86 -18.55
C ASN A 156 7.45 -10.17 -17.06
N PRO A 157 6.50 -11.05 -16.69
CA PRO A 157 6.18 -11.31 -15.29
C PRO A 157 7.38 -11.91 -14.56
N ARG A 158 7.67 -11.34 -13.40
CA ARG A 158 8.73 -11.76 -12.48
C ARG A 158 8.11 -12.58 -11.33
N ASN A 159 8.81 -12.65 -10.22
CA ASN A 159 8.40 -13.49 -9.10
C ASN A 159 7.06 -13.08 -8.46
N LYS A 160 6.84 -11.79 -8.19
CA LYS A 160 5.55 -11.29 -7.65
C LYS A 160 4.42 -11.50 -8.65
N GLU A 161 4.65 -11.12 -9.90
CA GLU A 161 3.64 -11.20 -10.96
C GLU A 161 3.25 -12.65 -11.24
N ARG A 162 4.22 -13.56 -11.24
CA ARG A 162 3.96 -15.00 -11.40
C ARG A 162 3.19 -15.56 -10.21
N LEU A 163 3.56 -15.17 -8.98
CA LEU A 163 2.84 -15.59 -7.79
C LEU A 163 1.38 -15.09 -7.82
N VAL A 164 1.15 -13.83 -8.14
CA VAL A 164 -0.20 -13.26 -8.24
C VAL A 164 -1.01 -13.92 -9.35
N ALA A 165 -0.42 -14.14 -10.53
CA ALA A 165 -1.09 -14.85 -11.62
C ALA A 165 -1.48 -16.28 -11.23
N TYR A 166 -0.58 -17.02 -10.58
CA TYR A 166 -0.87 -18.36 -10.08
C TYR A 166 -2.01 -18.35 -9.06
N LEU A 167 -1.94 -17.48 -8.06
CA LEU A 167 -2.95 -17.37 -7.01
C LEU A 167 -4.33 -16.98 -7.57
N ARG A 168 -4.35 -16.05 -8.53
CA ARG A 168 -5.57 -15.65 -9.23
C ARG A 168 -6.23 -16.84 -9.93
N ASP A 169 -5.44 -17.56 -10.71
CA ASP A 169 -5.92 -18.68 -11.52
C ASP A 169 -6.33 -19.89 -10.64
N GLU A 170 -5.57 -20.19 -9.59
CA GLU A 170 -5.85 -21.28 -8.65
C GLU A 170 -7.14 -21.05 -7.85
N ASN A 171 -7.35 -19.81 -7.42
CA ASN A 171 -8.53 -19.44 -6.63
C ASN A 171 -9.72 -18.98 -7.48
N ASN A 172 -9.55 -18.91 -8.81
CA ASN A 172 -10.56 -18.42 -9.75
C ASN A 172 -11.11 -17.04 -9.32
N VAL A 173 -10.21 -16.10 -8.99
CA VAL A 173 -10.55 -14.74 -8.59
C VAL A 173 -10.15 -13.72 -9.65
N GLU A 174 -10.78 -12.55 -9.66
CA GLU A 174 -10.48 -11.49 -10.62
C GLU A 174 -9.20 -10.72 -10.27
N SER A 175 -8.92 -10.60 -8.96
CA SER A 175 -7.75 -9.86 -8.48
C SER A 175 -7.13 -10.47 -7.22
N VAL A 176 -5.84 -10.21 -7.02
CA VAL A 176 -5.08 -10.63 -5.84
C VAL A 176 -4.37 -9.44 -5.24
N ALA A 177 -4.76 -9.08 -4.03
CA ALA A 177 -4.06 -8.08 -3.21
C ALA A 177 -2.96 -8.76 -2.40
N LEU A 178 -1.71 -8.35 -2.62
CA LEU A 178 -0.52 -8.96 -1.99
C LEU A 178 -0.03 -8.13 -0.81
N PHE A 179 0.04 -8.76 0.37
CA PHE A 179 0.54 -8.14 1.59
C PHE A 179 1.77 -8.88 2.12
N PHE A 180 2.78 -8.11 2.49
CA PHE A 180 3.94 -8.59 3.25
C PHE A 180 3.81 -8.12 4.70
N MET A 181 3.55 -9.06 5.61
CA MET A 181 3.35 -8.79 7.03
C MET A 181 4.67 -8.90 7.79
N VAL A 182 5.05 -7.84 8.50
CA VAL A 182 6.25 -7.81 9.34
C VAL A 182 5.87 -7.50 10.79
N ASN A 183 6.45 -8.17 11.76
CA ASN A 183 6.16 -7.92 13.17
C ASN A 183 7.08 -6.84 13.73
N ASN A 184 6.59 -5.61 13.82
CA ASN A 184 7.40 -4.47 14.30
C ASN A 184 6.88 -3.88 15.61
N TYR A 185 6.40 -4.72 16.50
CA TYR A 185 5.64 -4.37 17.71
C TYR A 185 6.28 -3.31 18.61
N TYR A 186 7.61 -3.22 18.69
CA TYR A 186 8.33 -2.32 19.59
C TYR A 186 9.08 -1.18 18.87
N LYS A 187 8.84 -1.00 17.59
CA LYS A 187 9.50 0.03 16.78
C LYS A 187 8.48 0.86 16.02
N THR A 188 8.95 1.71 15.12
CA THR A 188 8.09 2.46 14.22
C THR A 188 7.26 1.52 13.35
N ASP A 189 5.95 1.67 13.39
CA ASP A 189 5.06 0.92 12.54
C ASP A 189 5.33 1.17 11.06
N ILE A 190 5.08 0.16 10.25
CA ILE A 190 5.31 0.19 8.81
C ILE A 190 3.97 0.03 8.11
N SER A 191 3.66 1.00 7.25
CA SER A 191 2.54 0.96 6.33
C SER A 191 3.02 1.61 5.02
N VAL A 192 3.32 0.77 4.04
CA VAL A 192 3.89 1.22 2.76
C VAL A 192 3.22 0.48 1.63
N GLN A 193 2.70 1.24 0.66
CA GLN A 193 2.13 0.72 -0.57
C GLN A 193 3.12 0.97 -1.70
N MET A 194 3.30 -0.05 -2.53
CA MET A 194 4.27 -0.03 -3.62
C MET A 194 3.60 -0.33 -4.95
N ASN A 195 4.13 0.28 -5.99
CA ASN A 195 3.73 0.10 -7.39
C ASN A 195 2.27 0.52 -7.71
N THR A 196 1.56 1.11 -6.77
CA THR A 196 0.29 1.75 -7.06
C THR A 196 0.51 2.87 -8.09
N MET A 197 -0.22 2.90 -9.19
CA MET A 197 -0.03 3.79 -10.35
C MET A 197 1.02 3.29 -11.37
N ASN A 198 1.38 2.01 -11.34
CA ASN A 198 2.35 1.42 -12.26
C ASN A 198 1.75 0.20 -12.98
N THR A 199 1.86 0.16 -14.30
CA THR A 199 1.40 -0.98 -15.13
C THR A 199 2.49 -2.01 -15.38
N GLU A 200 3.72 -1.76 -14.94
CA GLU A 200 4.87 -2.63 -15.23
C GLU A 200 5.16 -3.62 -14.10
N ASP A 201 4.45 -3.51 -12.98
CA ASP A 201 4.73 -4.30 -11.78
C ASP A 201 3.46 -4.44 -10.92
N VAL A 202 3.35 -5.51 -10.15
CA VAL A 202 2.25 -5.73 -9.21
C VAL A 202 2.35 -4.79 -8.02
N GLU A 203 1.24 -4.19 -7.66
CA GLU A 203 1.10 -3.45 -6.41
C GLU A 203 1.10 -4.39 -5.22
N PHE A 204 1.68 -3.92 -4.10
CA PHE A 204 1.70 -4.65 -2.85
C PHE A 204 1.81 -3.71 -1.64
N ALA A 205 1.45 -4.20 -0.47
CA ALA A 205 1.64 -3.49 0.78
C ALA A 205 2.64 -4.20 1.70
N ILE A 206 3.43 -3.42 2.46
CA ILE A 206 4.24 -3.91 3.59
C ILE A 206 3.61 -3.32 4.84
N VAL A 207 3.10 -4.16 5.73
CA VAL A 207 2.29 -3.73 6.87
C VAL A 207 2.79 -4.39 8.16
N SER A 208 2.96 -3.58 9.21
CA SER A 208 3.25 -4.07 10.55
C SER A 208 2.08 -3.91 11.52
N TYR A 209 1.07 -3.18 11.13
CA TYR A 209 -0.12 -2.95 11.93
C TYR A 209 -1.00 -4.20 12.00
N LYS A 210 -1.56 -4.42 13.20
CA LYS A 210 -2.50 -5.51 13.46
C LYS A 210 -3.94 -5.02 13.60
N TYR A 211 -4.20 -3.72 13.38
CA TYR A 211 -5.56 -3.17 13.47
C TYR A 211 -6.37 -3.47 12.21
N PRO A 212 -7.61 -3.91 12.34
CA PRO A 212 -8.47 -4.15 11.18
C PRO A 212 -8.63 -2.93 10.27
N SER A 213 -8.69 -1.73 10.86
CA SER A 213 -8.78 -0.46 10.12
C SER A 213 -7.56 -0.21 9.23
N GLU A 214 -6.36 -0.52 9.72
CA GLU A 214 -5.12 -0.38 8.94
C GLU A 214 -5.04 -1.41 7.81
N ILE A 215 -5.48 -2.62 8.05
CA ILE A 215 -5.51 -3.67 7.04
C ILE A 215 -6.48 -3.29 5.91
N ALA A 216 -7.68 -2.82 6.24
CA ALA A 216 -8.66 -2.38 5.26
C ALA A 216 -8.16 -1.14 4.50
N HIS A 217 -7.57 -0.15 5.17
CA HIS A 217 -6.97 1.03 4.58
C HIS A 217 -5.90 0.67 3.54
N ASN A 218 -4.96 -0.20 3.91
CA ASN A 218 -3.91 -0.65 3.00
C ASN A 218 -4.45 -1.46 1.82
N LEU A 219 -5.51 -2.26 2.05
CA LEU A 219 -6.17 -2.97 0.96
C LEU A 219 -6.79 -1.99 -0.04
N LEU A 220 -7.49 -0.97 0.45
CA LEU A 220 -8.10 0.04 -0.43
C LEU A 220 -7.06 0.78 -1.27
N HIS A 221 -5.85 1.04 -0.76
CA HIS A 221 -4.75 1.61 -1.54
C HIS A 221 -4.38 0.75 -2.75
N LEU A 222 -4.34 -0.57 -2.62
CA LEU A 222 -4.02 -1.45 -3.74
C LEU A 222 -5.09 -1.38 -4.84
N TYR A 223 -6.32 -1.03 -4.49
CA TYR A 223 -7.42 -0.80 -5.43
C TYR A 223 -7.59 0.67 -5.84
N GLY A 224 -6.60 1.51 -5.55
CA GLY A 224 -6.52 2.86 -6.08
C GLY A 224 -6.99 3.97 -5.14
N ALA A 225 -7.40 3.66 -3.91
CA ALA A 225 -7.72 4.70 -2.93
C ALA A 225 -6.50 5.58 -2.62
N ALA A 226 -6.75 6.85 -2.37
CA ALA A 226 -5.73 7.84 -2.03
C ALA A 226 -5.89 8.31 -0.59
N ASP A 227 -4.77 8.54 0.10
CA ASP A 227 -4.78 9.15 1.42
C ASP A 227 -5.52 10.49 1.42
N MET A 228 -6.31 10.75 2.44
CA MET A 228 -6.99 12.03 2.65
C MET A 228 -6.34 12.88 3.76
N TYR A 229 -5.19 12.47 4.24
CA TYR A 229 -4.37 13.19 5.20
C TYR A 229 -3.00 13.54 4.61
N ARG A 230 -2.19 14.28 5.35
CA ARG A 230 -0.89 14.73 4.87
C ARG A 230 0.12 13.60 4.83
N THR A 231 0.66 13.34 3.65
CA THR A 231 1.75 12.39 3.42
C THR A 231 2.90 13.10 2.69
N ILE A 232 4.01 12.39 2.45
CA ILE A 232 5.12 12.90 1.64
C ILE A 232 4.73 13.09 0.16
N PHE A 233 3.65 12.47 -0.30
CA PHE A 233 3.15 12.54 -1.67
C PHE A 233 1.94 13.47 -1.80
N ARG A 234 1.31 13.82 -0.68
CA ARG A 234 0.14 14.68 -0.61
C ARG A 234 0.34 15.75 0.45
N ASP A 235 0.65 16.98 0.02
CA ASP A 235 1.00 18.09 0.93
C ASP A 235 0.13 19.33 0.77
N ASN A 236 -0.82 19.34 -0.17
CA ASN A 236 -1.74 20.46 -0.38
C ASN A 236 -2.71 20.62 0.81
N THR A 237 -2.29 21.41 1.78
CA THR A 237 -3.00 21.60 3.05
C THR A 237 -4.46 22.05 2.87
N LYS A 238 -4.78 22.85 1.84
CA LYS A 238 -6.16 23.29 1.60
C LYS A 238 -7.05 22.15 1.17
N LYS A 239 -6.55 21.32 0.23
CA LYS A 239 -7.27 20.15 -0.25
C LYS A 239 -7.47 19.12 0.86
N ILE A 240 -6.42 18.85 1.64
CA ILE A 240 -6.46 17.93 2.77
C ILE A 240 -7.51 18.38 3.78
N ARG A 241 -7.47 19.63 4.26
CA ARG A 241 -8.44 20.15 5.24
C ARG A 241 -9.88 20.09 4.74
N PHE A 242 -10.09 20.32 3.46
CA PHE A 242 -11.42 20.16 2.87
C PHE A 242 -11.91 18.72 2.98
N LEU A 243 -11.10 17.74 2.54
CA LEU A 243 -11.46 16.33 2.59
C LEU A 243 -11.64 15.82 4.03
N GLU A 244 -10.80 16.26 4.97
CA GLU A 244 -10.94 15.96 6.39
C GLU A 244 -12.26 16.48 6.97
N SER A 245 -12.68 17.68 6.56
CA SER A 245 -13.94 18.27 7.04
C SER A 245 -15.18 17.70 6.37
N GLU A 246 -15.07 17.33 5.10
CA GLU A 246 -16.18 16.76 4.32
C GLU A 246 -16.45 15.29 4.68
N PHE A 247 -15.41 14.54 4.99
CA PHE A 247 -15.47 13.10 5.26
C PHE A 247 -14.80 12.72 6.59
N PRO A 248 -15.33 13.14 7.75
CA PRO A 248 -14.68 12.98 9.06
C PRO A 248 -14.47 11.51 9.47
N ASP A 249 -15.33 10.60 9.02
CA ASP A 249 -15.29 9.18 9.37
C ASP A 249 -14.67 8.30 8.25
N GLU A 250 -14.01 8.92 7.28
CA GLU A 250 -13.41 8.24 6.14
C GLU A 250 -12.22 7.37 6.57
N ILE A 251 -12.19 6.11 6.09
CA ILE A 251 -11.11 5.18 6.38
C ILE A 251 -9.77 5.61 5.75
N MET A 252 -9.79 6.35 4.65
CA MET A 252 -8.59 6.85 3.99
C MET A 252 -8.00 8.12 4.64
N GLN A 253 -8.57 8.58 5.74
CA GLN A 253 -7.89 9.44 6.71
C GLN A 253 -6.95 8.58 7.59
N ASP A 254 -6.46 9.11 8.71
CA ASP A 254 -5.65 8.34 9.65
C ASP A 254 -6.52 7.28 10.37
N PRO A 255 -6.43 5.98 10.01
CA PRO A 255 -7.24 4.91 10.60
C PRO A 255 -6.58 4.31 11.84
N TYR A 256 -5.40 4.77 12.26
CA TYR A 256 -4.59 4.15 13.30
C TYR A 256 -5.34 3.98 14.62
N GLY A 257 -5.48 2.72 15.04
CA GLY A 257 -6.15 2.35 16.28
C GLY A 257 -7.64 2.69 16.37
N LYS A 258 -8.26 3.15 15.29
CA LYS A 258 -9.70 3.42 15.27
C LYS A 258 -10.51 2.13 15.21
N ASN A 259 -11.71 2.18 15.80
CA ASN A 259 -12.66 1.11 15.61
C ASN A 259 -13.17 1.11 14.17
N ILE A 260 -12.89 0.06 13.43
CA ILE A 260 -13.25 -0.04 12.01
C ILE A 260 -14.75 0.14 11.76
N TRP A 261 -15.61 -0.25 12.72
CA TRP A 261 -17.06 -0.16 12.57
C TRP A 261 -17.61 1.27 12.66
N THR A 262 -16.79 2.24 13.09
CA THR A 262 -17.12 3.67 13.07
C THR A 262 -16.64 4.36 11.80
N LEU A 263 -15.90 3.66 10.94
CA LEU A 263 -15.37 4.21 9.71
C LEU A 263 -16.29 3.91 8.51
N GLU A 264 -16.19 4.76 7.50
CA GLU A 264 -16.96 4.68 6.26
C GLU A 264 -16.06 4.82 5.03
N ILE A 265 -16.61 4.51 3.86
CA ILE A 265 -15.98 4.76 2.56
C ILE A 265 -16.78 5.88 1.89
N SER A 266 -16.15 7.05 1.71
CA SER A 266 -16.78 8.21 1.08
C SER A 266 -17.02 8.02 -0.41
N SER A 267 -17.83 8.90 -1.02
CA SER A 267 -18.03 8.92 -2.47
C SER A 267 -16.74 9.16 -3.23
N TYR A 268 -15.81 9.95 -2.69
CA TYR A 268 -14.49 10.16 -3.27
C TYR A 268 -13.69 8.84 -3.37
N THR A 269 -13.61 8.09 -2.28
CA THR A 269 -12.92 6.78 -2.26
C THR A 269 -13.65 5.75 -3.10
N LYS A 270 -14.99 5.70 -3.07
CA LYS A 270 -15.80 4.80 -3.90
C LYS A 270 -15.51 4.98 -5.38
N TYR A 271 -15.36 6.23 -5.84
CA TYR A 271 -14.95 6.51 -7.21
C TYR A 271 -13.56 5.93 -7.51
N LEU A 272 -12.59 6.15 -6.64
CA LEU A 272 -11.21 5.69 -6.84
C LEU A 272 -11.08 4.17 -6.86
N ILE A 273 -11.85 3.45 -6.03
CA ILE A 273 -11.82 1.98 -5.98
C ILE A 273 -12.80 1.30 -6.95
N GLY A 274 -13.42 2.05 -7.83
CA GLY A 274 -14.30 1.54 -8.87
C GLY A 274 -15.74 1.23 -8.45
N TRP A 275 -16.18 1.60 -7.26
CA TRP A 275 -17.58 1.40 -6.82
C TRP A 275 -18.54 2.38 -7.49
N GLU A 276 -18.07 3.57 -7.80
CA GLU A 276 -18.78 4.60 -8.55
C GLU A 276 -18.05 4.90 -9.87
N ASN A 277 -18.80 5.14 -10.95
CA ASN A 277 -18.22 5.45 -12.26
C ASN A 277 -17.99 6.94 -12.47
N GLU A 278 -18.75 7.77 -11.76
CA GLU A 278 -18.68 9.21 -11.84
C GLU A 278 -18.33 9.80 -10.48
N ILE A 279 -17.57 10.87 -10.49
CA ILE A 279 -17.26 11.64 -9.29
C ILE A 279 -18.13 12.89 -9.25
N ASP A 280 -18.60 13.27 -8.07
CA ASP A 280 -19.25 14.56 -7.88
C ASP A 280 -18.27 15.68 -8.29
N TYR A 281 -18.72 16.60 -9.14
CA TYR A 281 -17.91 17.72 -9.66
C TYR A 281 -17.22 18.54 -8.56
N ARG A 282 -17.78 18.58 -7.35
CA ARG A 282 -17.19 19.23 -6.17
C ARG A 282 -15.83 18.64 -5.78
N TYR A 283 -15.61 17.36 -6.06
CA TYR A 283 -14.39 16.63 -5.68
C TYR A 283 -13.42 16.47 -6.84
N GLU A 284 -13.79 16.83 -8.06
CA GLU A 284 -12.98 16.63 -9.25
C GLU A 284 -11.59 17.29 -9.14
N SER A 285 -11.53 18.51 -8.58
CA SER A 285 -10.28 19.23 -8.37
C SER A 285 -9.36 18.60 -7.30
N TYR A 286 -9.87 17.66 -6.51
CA TYR A 286 -9.12 16.96 -5.46
C TYR A 286 -8.48 15.65 -5.95
N LEU A 287 -8.80 15.22 -7.18
CA LEU A 287 -8.19 14.06 -7.82
C LEU A 287 -6.73 14.29 -8.24
N THR A 288 -6.27 15.53 -8.22
CA THR A 288 -4.88 15.89 -8.54
C THR A 288 -4.28 16.75 -7.43
N ASP A 289 -3.00 16.58 -7.14
CA ASP A 289 -2.23 17.49 -6.28
C ASP A 289 -1.48 18.55 -7.07
#